data_a4d97d3c1be383fdea9fb917a333ccda
#
_entry.id   a4d97d3c1be383fdea9fb917a333ccda
#
_cell.length_a   1.000
_cell.length_b   1.000
_cell.length_c   1.000
_cell.angle_alpha   90.00
_cell.angle_beta   90.00
_cell.angle_gamma   90.00
#
_symmetry.space_group_name_H-M   'P 1'
#
loop_
_entity.id
_entity.type
_entity.pdbx_description
1 polymer ?
#
loop_
_entity_poly.entity_id
_entity_poly.type
_entity_poly.pdbx_seq_one_letter_code
_entity_poly.pdbx_strand_id
1 'polypeptide(L)'
;MDQTMDHLDALEAQSIYILREAFARLKKLALLWSLGKDSNVMIWLARKAFFGRVPFPALHVDTGKKFPEMYAFRDRYGKEWELDLRVEPCPSIDAVDPTLPPAARSAARKTEGLKLALAKFGFDGLIAGIRRDEEATRAKERVFSPRGTEGGWDVRDQPPEFWDQFNASPPPGAHLRIHPILHWTEADIWAYTKRENIPIIPLYLAKDGKRYRSLGDADITFPVTSDASNIGEILAELEATKVPERAGRALDHETEDAFERLRVAGYL
;
A
#
# COMPACT_ATOMS: atom_id res chain seq x y z
N MET A 1 34.16 0.48 -16.18
CA MET A 1 33.46 1.33 -15.21
C MET A 1 32.68 0.39 -14.32
N ASP A 2 33.15 0.23 -13.10
CA ASP A 2 32.47 -0.58 -12.08
C ASP A 2 31.26 0.26 -11.63
N GLN A 3 30.08 0.01 -12.22
CA GLN A 3 28.86 0.62 -11.74
C GLN A 3 28.45 -0.14 -10.49
N THR A 4 28.94 0.32 -9.35
CA THR A 4 28.36 -0.08 -8.06
C THR A 4 26.88 0.30 -8.11
N MET A 5 26.01 -0.73 -7.98
CA MET A 5 24.57 -0.55 -7.88
C MET A 5 24.27 0.39 -6.69
N ASP A 6 23.56 1.48 -6.93
CA ASP A 6 23.17 2.37 -5.82
C ASP A 6 22.06 1.74 -4.96
N HIS A 7 21.77 2.32 -3.81
CA HIS A 7 20.75 1.81 -2.88
C HIS A 7 19.38 1.68 -3.54
N LEU A 8 18.93 2.68 -4.30
CA LEU A 8 17.63 2.66 -4.97
C LEU A 8 17.59 1.63 -6.10
N ASP A 9 18.71 1.42 -6.81
CA ASP A 9 18.79 0.39 -7.85
C ASP A 9 18.66 -1.01 -7.25
N ALA A 10 19.27 -1.26 -6.08
CA ALA A 10 19.15 -2.52 -5.37
C ALA A 10 17.70 -2.78 -4.92
N LEU A 11 17.04 -1.76 -4.35
CA LEU A 11 15.64 -1.83 -3.94
C LEU A 11 14.69 -2.05 -5.14
N GLU A 12 14.93 -1.36 -6.25
CA GLU A 12 14.16 -1.54 -7.49
C GLU A 12 14.33 -2.95 -8.04
N ALA A 13 15.55 -3.44 -8.15
CA ALA A 13 15.85 -4.77 -8.67
C ALA A 13 15.17 -5.87 -7.83
N GLN A 14 15.23 -5.77 -6.50
CA GLN A 14 14.55 -6.69 -5.59
C GLN A 14 13.03 -6.64 -5.78
N SER A 15 12.45 -5.44 -5.84
CA SER A 15 11.00 -5.27 -6.03
C SER A 15 10.52 -5.83 -7.36
N ILE A 16 11.28 -5.61 -8.45
CA ILE A 16 11.02 -6.18 -9.78
C ILE A 16 11.08 -7.70 -9.74
N TYR A 17 12.07 -8.27 -9.05
CA TYR A 17 12.18 -9.73 -8.87
C TYR A 17 10.95 -10.29 -8.16
N ILE A 18 10.54 -9.68 -7.04
CA ILE A 18 9.35 -10.09 -6.26
C ILE A 18 8.07 -10.04 -7.12
N LEU A 19 7.88 -8.97 -7.90
CA LEU A 19 6.72 -8.81 -8.78
C LEU A 19 6.68 -9.90 -9.86
N ARG A 20 7.83 -10.20 -10.47
CA ARG A 20 7.94 -11.26 -11.49
C ARG A 20 7.75 -12.66 -10.90
N GLU A 21 8.29 -12.92 -9.71
CA GLU A 21 8.09 -14.19 -8.99
C GLU A 21 6.61 -14.39 -8.65
N ALA A 22 5.94 -13.37 -8.12
CA ALA A 22 4.50 -13.43 -7.86
C ALA A 22 3.69 -13.73 -9.13
N PHE A 23 3.98 -13.03 -10.21
CA PHE A 23 3.29 -13.22 -11.49
C PHE A 23 3.53 -14.60 -12.11
N ALA A 24 4.73 -15.15 -11.95
CA ALA A 24 5.06 -16.48 -12.47
C ALA A 24 4.39 -17.62 -11.69
N ARG A 25 4.13 -17.41 -10.38
CA ARG A 25 3.62 -18.46 -9.48
C ARG A 25 2.11 -18.41 -9.29
N LEU A 26 1.50 -17.24 -9.36
CA LEU A 26 0.09 -17.01 -9.05
C LEU A 26 -0.71 -16.80 -10.32
N LYS A 27 -1.88 -17.45 -10.41
CA LYS A 27 -2.71 -17.43 -11.65
C LYS A 27 -3.62 -16.19 -11.69
N LYS A 28 -4.09 -15.73 -10.54
CA LYS A 28 -5.05 -14.63 -10.41
C LYS A 28 -4.52 -13.57 -9.47
N LEU A 29 -3.58 -12.79 -9.96
CA LEU A 29 -2.90 -11.72 -9.22
C LEU A 29 -3.63 -10.39 -9.43
N ALA A 30 -3.67 -9.54 -8.40
CA ALA A 30 -4.09 -8.14 -8.50
C ALA A 30 -3.17 -7.25 -7.67
N LEU A 31 -3.07 -5.96 -8.04
CA LEU A 31 -2.35 -4.94 -7.28
C LEU A 31 -3.37 -4.01 -6.60
N LEU A 32 -3.27 -3.88 -5.28
CA LEU A 32 -4.09 -2.95 -4.51
C LEU A 32 -3.61 -1.52 -4.73
N TRP A 33 -4.44 -0.72 -5.39
CA TRP A 33 -4.15 0.68 -5.67
C TRP A 33 -4.93 1.59 -4.74
N SER A 34 -4.30 1.95 -3.62
CA SER A 34 -4.88 2.85 -2.61
C SER A 34 -4.82 4.33 -3.02
N LEU A 35 -4.19 4.66 -4.16
CA LEU A 35 -3.90 5.99 -4.68
C LEU A 35 -2.83 6.76 -3.89
N GLY A 36 -2.32 6.21 -2.80
CA GLY A 36 -1.21 6.78 -2.03
C GLY A 36 0.14 6.65 -2.74
N LYS A 37 1.14 7.40 -2.25
CA LYS A 37 2.50 7.44 -2.82
C LYS A 37 3.12 6.05 -3.00
N ASP A 38 2.96 5.18 -2.00
CA ASP A 38 3.52 3.83 -1.99
C ASP A 38 2.90 2.96 -3.09
N SER A 39 1.56 3.00 -3.23
CA SER A 39 0.87 2.25 -4.28
C SER A 39 1.12 2.81 -5.69
N ASN A 40 1.43 4.10 -5.83
CA ASN A 40 1.84 4.68 -7.10
C ASN A 40 3.26 4.20 -7.50
N VAL A 41 4.19 4.15 -6.55
CA VAL A 41 5.52 3.53 -6.75
C VAL A 41 5.36 2.06 -7.14
N MET A 42 4.43 1.33 -6.53
CA MET A 42 4.13 -0.07 -6.88
C MET A 42 3.64 -0.24 -8.33
N ILE A 43 2.74 0.64 -8.81
CA ILE A 43 2.33 0.64 -10.22
C ILE A 43 3.54 0.90 -11.13
N TRP A 44 4.39 1.86 -10.75
CA TRP A 44 5.58 2.20 -11.54
C TRP A 44 6.58 1.04 -11.62
N LEU A 45 6.88 0.40 -10.49
CA LEU A 45 7.69 -0.80 -10.42
C LEU A 45 7.10 -1.95 -11.25
N ALA A 46 5.79 -2.16 -11.19
CA ALA A 46 5.12 -3.16 -12.02
C ALA A 46 5.27 -2.85 -13.51
N ARG A 47 5.10 -1.59 -13.94
CA ARG A 47 5.36 -1.20 -15.34
C ARG A 47 6.80 -1.48 -15.76
N LYS A 48 7.80 -1.19 -14.91
CA LYS A 48 9.19 -1.53 -15.21
C LYS A 48 9.42 -3.04 -15.25
N ALA A 49 8.83 -3.80 -14.32
CA ALA A 49 8.94 -5.25 -14.26
C ALA A 49 8.41 -5.93 -15.55
N PHE A 50 7.40 -5.35 -16.18
CA PHE A 50 6.69 -5.92 -17.32
C PHE A 50 6.72 -5.03 -18.59
N PHE A 51 7.84 -4.32 -18.77
CA PHE A 51 8.16 -3.59 -20.00
C PHE A 51 7.09 -2.55 -20.42
N GLY A 52 6.65 -1.74 -19.47
CA GLY A 52 5.71 -0.65 -19.67
C GLY A 52 4.24 -1.00 -19.42
N ARG A 53 3.90 -2.27 -19.16
CA ARG A 53 2.52 -2.72 -18.89
C ARG A 53 2.38 -3.28 -17.48
N VAL A 54 1.16 -3.22 -16.95
CA VAL A 54 0.79 -3.94 -15.73
C VAL A 54 -0.09 -5.13 -16.15
N PRO A 55 0.40 -6.39 -16.09
CA PRO A 55 -0.28 -7.54 -16.67
C PRO A 55 -1.39 -8.13 -15.81
N PHE A 56 -1.75 -7.47 -14.72
CA PHE A 56 -2.79 -7.86 -13.77
C PHE A 56 -3.64 -6.64 -13.37
N PRO A 57 -4.88 -6.84 -12.89
CA PRO A 57 -5.74 -5.75 -12.48
C PRO A 57 -5.14 -4.87 -11.38
N ALA A 58 -5.38 -3.56 -11.46
CA ALA A 58 -5.24 -2.62 -10.37
C ALA A 58 -6.60 -2.54 -9.64
N LEU A 59 -6.66 -3.03 -8.40
CA LEU A 59 -7.87 -3.05 -7.60
C LEU A 59 -7.91 -1.86 -6.65
N HIS A 60 -8.90 -0.99 -6.83
CA HIS A 60 -9.22 0.09 -5.89
C HIS A 60 -10.44 -0.28 -5.04
N VAL A 61 -10.22 -0.48 -3.74
CA VAL A 61 -11.30 -0.66 -2.76
C VAL A 61 -11.76 0.72 -2.31
N ASP A 62 -12.95 1.13 -2.75
CA ASP A 62 -13.44 2.50 -2.61
C ASP A 62 -14.41 2.65 -1.44
N THR A 63 -14.05 3.49 -0.47
CA THR A 63 -14.92 3.85 0.66
C THR A 63 -15.96 4.90 0.32
N GLY A 64 -15.84 5.55 -0.85
CA GLY A 64 -16.65 6.71 -1.22
C GLY A 64 -16.28 8.00 -0.47
N LYS A 65 -15.15 8.01 0.26
CA LYS A 65 -14.75 9.10 1.18
C LYS A 65 -13.35 9.67 0.89
N LYS A 66 -12.80 9.42 -0.29
CA LYS A 66 -11.50 9.98 -0.67
C LYS A 66 -11.60 11.46 -0.99
N PHE A 67 -10.46 12.16 -0.95
CA PHE A 67 -10.38 13.53 -1.46
C PHE A 67 -10.69 13.57 -2.96
N PRO A 68 -11.32 14.65 -3.46
CA PRO A 68 -11.60 14.82 -4.90
C PRO A 68 -10.35 14.70 -5.78
N GLU A 69 -9.20 15.19 -5.29
CA GLU A 69 -7.91 15.11 -5.98
C GLU A 69 -7.45 13.67 -6.17
N MET A 70 -7.78 12.78 -5.22
CA MET A 70 -7.46 11.36 -5.33
C MET A 70 -8.29 10.68 -6.42
N TYR A 71 -9.59 11.00 -6.51
CA TYR A 71 -10.44 10.48 -7.58
C TYR A 71 -10.00 11.01 -8.96
N ALA A 72 -9.70 12.31 -9.06
CA ALA A 72 -9.18 12.90 -10.29
C ALA A 72 -7.87 12.23 -10.73
N PHE A 73 -6.98 11.96 -9.78
CA PHE A 73 -5.72 11.24 -10.02
C PHE A 73 -5.98 9.81 -10.52
N ARG A 74 -6.87 9.07 -9.88
CA ARG A 74 -7.26 7.72 -10.27
C ARG A 74 -7.77 7.68 -11.71
N ASP A 75 -8.72 8.57 -12.03
CA ASP A 75 -9.41 8.56 -13.31
C ASP A 75 -8.49 8.99 -14.46
N ARG A 76 -7.54 9.90 -14.17
CA ARG A 76 -6.50 10.30 -15.11
C ARG A 76 -5.47 9.19 -15.33
N TYR A 77 -4.79 8.79 -14.27
CA TYR A 77 -3.65 7.88 -14.40
C TYR A 77 -4.05 6.42 -14.59
N GLY A 78 -5.26 6.03 -14.21
CA GLY A 78 -5.83 4.74 -14.60
C GLY A 78 -5.89 4.58 -16.13
N LYS A 79 -6.22 5.66 -16.85
CA LYS A 79 -6.23 5.69 -18.32
C LYS A 79 -4.82 5.87 -18.91
N GLU A 80 -4.06 6.84 -18.41
CA GLU A 80 -2.73 7.18 -18.94
C GLU A 80 -1.73 6.02 -18.80
N TRP A 81 -1.86 5.23 -17.73
CA TRP A 81 -1.03 4.05 -17.49
C TRP A 81 -1.66 2.75 -18.03
N GLU A 82 -2.78 2.85 -18.74
CA GLU A 82 -3.49 1.72 -19.37
C GLU A 82 -3.78 0.58 -18.38
N LEU A 83 -4.24 0.91 -17.16
CA LEU A 83 -4.51 -0.09 -16.13
C LEU A 83 -5.85 -0.80 -16.37
N ASP A 84 -5.89 -2.14 -16.20
CA ASP A 84 -7.15 -2.86 -15.95
C ASP A 84 -7.63 -2.46 -14.54
N LEU A 85 -8.24 -1.27 -14.46
CA LEU A 85 -8.69 -0.70 -13.20
C LEU A 85 -10.04 -1.31 -12.78
N ARG A 86 -10.03 -1.97 -11.63
CA ARG A 86 -11.24 -2.49 -11.00
C ARG A 86 -11.53 -1.70 -9.72
N VAL A 87 -12.71 -1.14 -9.64
CA VAL A 87 -13.18 -0.39 -8.46
C VAL A 87 -14.24 -1.23 -7.77
N GLU A 88 -13.94 -1.61 -6.52
CA GLU A 88 -14.91 -2.32 -5.68
C GLU A 88 -15.37 -1.40 -4.56
N PRO A 89 -16.66 -1.02 -4.51
CA PRO A 89 -17.18 -0.19 -3.44
C PRO A 89 -17.18 -0.96 -2.11
N CYS A 90 -16.78 -0.27 -1.04
CA CYS A 90 -16.92 -0.81 0.31
C CYS A 90 -18.42 -0.91 0.68
N PRO A 91 -18.80 -1.87 1.53
CA PRO A 91 -20.15 -1.95 2.09
C PRO A 91 -20.57 -0.64 2.76
N SER A 92 -21.89 -0.47 2.95
CA SER A 92 -22.44 0.62 3.76
C SER A 92 -21.77 0.68 5.14
N ILE A 93 -21.76 1.86 5.75
CA ILE A 93 -21.23 2.04 7.11
C ILE A 93 -22.01 1.22 8.14
N ASP A 94 -23.29 0.93 7.85
CA ASP A 94 -24.17 0.15 8.72
C ASP A 94 -23.87 -1.35 8.66
N ALA A 95 -23.07 -1.79 7.72
CA ALA A 95 -22.65 -3.19 7.58
C ALA A 95 -21.48 -3.58 8.53
N VAL A 96 -20.93 -2.63 9.28
CA VAL A 96 -19.87 -2.84 10.25
C VAL A 96 -20.31 -2.38 11.64
N ASP A 97 -19.65 -2.88 12.67
CA ASP A 97 -19.99 -2.57 14.07
C ASP A 97 -20.06 -1.05 14.30
N PRO A 98 -21.25 -0.52 14.67
CA PRO A 98 -21.44 0.92 14.90
C PRO A 98 -20.74 1.45 16.15
N THR A 99 -20.28 0.57 17.05
CA THR A 99 -19.56 0.95 18.27
C THR A 99 -18.09 1.28 18.01
N LEU A 100 -17.55 0.88 16.85
CA LEU A 100 -16.17 1.18 16.48
C LEU A 100 -15.96 2.68 16.28
N PRO A 101 -14.82 3.24 16.71
CA PRO A 101 -14.40 4.60 16.37
C PRO A 101 -14.38 4.82 14.84
N PRO A 102 -14.52 6.07 14.36
CA PRO A 102 -14.63 6.37 12.92
C PRO A 102 -13.52 5.76 12.06
N ALA A 103 -12.29 5.82 12.54
CA ALA A 103 -11.14 5.30 11.82
C ALA A 103 -11.11 3.76 11.77
N ALA A 104 -11.39 3.09 12.90
CA ALA A 104 -11.53 1.63 12.97
C ALA A 104 -12.70 1.14 12.11
N ARG A 105 -13.81 1.88 12.08
CA ARG A 105 -14.97 1.59 11.23
C ARG A 105 -14.63 1.72 9.74
N SER A 106 -13.87 2.74 9.34
CA SER A 106 -13.37 2.85 7.97
C SER A 106 -12.45 1.68 7.60
N ALA A 107 -11.58 1.27 8.51
CA ALA A 107 -10.70 0.11 8.33
C ALA A 107 -11.50 -1.19 8.16
N ALA A 108 -12.49 -1.44 9.03
CA ALA A 108 -13.37 -2.60 8.94
C ALA A 108 -14.13 -2.63 7.60
N ARG A 109 -14.66 -1.50 7.13
CA ARG A 109 -15.32 -1.40 5.81
C ARG A 109 -14.38 -1.78 4.66
N LYS A 110 -13.12 -1.32 4.70
CA LYS A 110 -12.11 -1.68 3.68
C LYS A 110 -11.81 -3.16 3.70
N THR A 111 -11.72 -3.77 4.89
CA THR A 111 -11.52 -5.21 5.04
C THR A 111 -12.68 -5.99 4.41
N GLU A 112 -13.92 -5.62 4.70
CA GLU A 112 -15.09 -6.26 4.10
C GLU A 112 -15.17 -6.03 2.59
N GLY A 113 -14.90 -4.82 2.10
CA GLY A 113 -14.81 -4.53 0.65
C GLY A 113 -13.76 -5.39 -0.05
N LEU A 114 -12.63 -5.61 0.60
CA LEU A 114 -11.58 -6.47 0.08
C LEU A 114 -11.97 -7.96 0.06
N LYS A 115 -12.65 -8.45 1.09
CA LYS A 115 -13.21 -9.81 1.12
C LYS A 115 -14.22 -10.03 -0.01
N LEU A 116 -15.09 -9.05 -0.25
CA LEU A 116 -16.04 -9.08 -1.37
C LEU A 116 -15.31 -9.12 -2.72
N ALA A 117 -14.27 -8.32 -2.90
CA ALA A 117 -13.45 -8.34 -4.11
C ALA A 117 -12.75 -9.69 -4.31
N LEU A 118 -12.18 -10.28 -3.25
CA LEU A 118 -11.57 -11.60 -3.29
C LEU A 118 -12.58 -12.68 -3.71
N ALA A 119 -13.78 -12.69 -3.10
CA ALA A 119 -14.83 -13.63 -3.45
C ALA A 119 -15.33 -13.45 -4.89
N LYS A 120 -15.48 -12.19 -5.35
CA LYS A 120 -16.00 -11.85 -6.68
C LYS A 120 -15.02 -12.19 -7.80
N PHE A 121 -13.75 -11.90 -7.62
CA PHE A 121 -12.73 -12.06 -8.68
C PHE A 121 -11.89 -13.33 -8.52
N GLY A 122 -11.88 -13.94 -7.34
CA GLY A 122 -11.16 -15.17 -7.03
C GLY A 122 -9.64 -15.00 -7.13
N PHE A 123 -9.10 -13.87 -6.65
CA PHE A 123 -7.66 -13.64 -6.60
C PHE A 123 -6.98 -14.61 -5.64
N ASP A 124 -5.87 -15.20 -6.07
CA ASP A 124 -4.99 -16.05 -5.26
C ASP A 124 -3.77 -15.27 -4.72
N GLY A 125 -3.52 -14.08 -5.26
CA GLY A 125 -2.51 -13.15 -4.77
C GLY A 125 -2.91 -11.69 -4.87
N LEU A 126 -2.56 -10.92 -3.84
CA LEU A 126 -2.77 -9.47 -3.77
C LEU A 126 -1.46 -8.77 -3.46
N ILE A 127 -1.00 -7.94 -4.39
CA ILE A 127 0.17 -7.09 -4.22
C ILE A 127 -0.24 -5.84 -3.44
N ALA A 128 0.45 -5.54 -2.34
CA ALA A 128 0.15 -4.40 -1.47
C ALA A 128 1.41 -3.57 -1.19
N GLY A 129 1.26 -2.26 -1.27
CA GLY A 129 2.35 -1.30 -1.04
C GLY A 129 2.51 -0.97 0.43
N ILE A 130 2.84 -1.95 1.27
CA ILE A 130 3.16 -1.73 2.69
C ILE A 130 4.66 -1.77 2.94
N ARG A 131 5.11 -1.07 3.98
CA ARG A 131 6.51 -1.00 4.41
C ARG A 131 6.62 -1.28 5.90
N ARG A 132 7.77 -1.84 6.33
CA ARG A 132 8.03 -2.09 7.75
C ARG A 132 8.22 -0.82 8.57
N ASP A 133 8.73 0.26 7.97
CA ASP A 133 8.97 1.52 8.67
C ASP A 133 7.69 2.34 8.92
N GLU A 134 6.59 1.99 8.25
CA GLU A 134 5.34 2.75 8.34
C GLU A 134 4.68 2.64 9.72
N GLU A 135 4.72 1.44 10.32
CA GLU A 135 4.23 1.20 11.66
C GLU A 135 4.80 -0.10 12.28
N ALA A 136 4.95 -0.12 13.61
CA ALA A 136 5.58 -1.21 14.35
C ALA A 136 4.89 -2.57 14.14
N THR A 137 3.57 -2.60 13.96
CA THR A 137 2.82 -3.84 13.73
C THR A 137 3.25 -4.57 12.46
N ARG A 138 3.87 -3.87 11.49
CA ARG A 138 4.36 -4.46 10.23
C ARG A 138 5.76 -5.04 10.31
N ALA A 139 6.45 -4.91 11.46
CA ALA A 139 7.81 -5.43 11.64
C ALA A 139 7.91 -6.94 11.39
N LYS A 140 6.85 -7.70 11.70
CA LYS A 140 6.78 -9.16 11.55
C LYS A 140 6.25 -9.63 10.20
N GLU A 141 5.90 -8.72 9.30
CA GLU A 141 5.33 -9.05 8.00
C GLU A 141 6.37 -9.74 7.09
N ARG A 142 5.88 -10.55 6.16
CA ARG A 142 6.67 -11.25 5.14
C ARG A 142 6.43 -10.67 3.76
N VAL A 143 7.38 -10.86 2.86
CA VAL A 143 7.24 -10.47 1.45
C VAL A 143 6.12 -11.27 0.78
N PHE A 144 6.07 -12.58 1.03
CA PHE A 144 4.94 -13.45 0.65
C PHE A 144 4.25 -13.95 1.92
N SER A 145 3.16 -13.30 2.27
CA SER A 145 2.45 -13.52 3.53
C SER A 145 1.12 -14.24 3.29
N PRO A 146 0.97 -15.51 3.70
CA PRO A 146 -0.30 -16.22 3.58
C PRO A 146 -1.36 -15.60 4.48
N ARG A 147 -2.59 -15.56 3.94
CA ARG A 147 -3.81 -15.19 4.65
C ARG A 147 -4.76 -16.36 4.61
N GLY A 148 -5.34 -16.73 5.77
CA GLY A 148 -6.32 -17.81 5.88
C GLY A 148 -7.58 -17.56 5.05
N THR A 149 -8.47 -18.54 5.00
CA THR A 149 -9.71 -18.51 4.20
C THR A 149 -10.60 -17.32 4.52
N GLU A 150 -10.57 -16.83 5.75
CA GLU A 150 -11.30 -15.63 6.19
C GLU A 150 -10.45 -14.34 6.16
N GLY A 151 -9.24 -14.40 5.57
CA GLY A 151 -8.31 -13.27 5.51
C GLY A 151 -7.45 -13.10 6.75
N GLY A 152 -7.61 -13.96 7.78
CA GLY A 152 -6.85 -13.90 9.03
C GLY A 152 -5.33 -14.09 8.82
N TRP A 153 -4.54 -13.42 9.64
CA TRP A 153 -3.08 -13.48 9.65
C TRP A 153 -2.57 -14.00 10.99
N ASP A 154 -1.80 -15.09 10.97
CA ASP A 154 -1.09 -15.59 12.15
C ASP A 154 0.42 -15.34 12.00
N VAL A 155 0.96 -14.52 12.88
CA VAL A 155 2.38 -14.16 12.90
C VAL A 155 3.30 -15.36 13.19
N ARG A 156 2.78 -16.40 13.86
CA ARG A 156 3.55 -17.59 14.23
C ARG A 156 3.64 -18.61 13.10
N ASP A 157 2.69 -18.56 12.17
CA ASP A 157 2.59 -19.47 11.02
C ASP A 157 2.94 -18.75 9.71
N GLN A 158 4.04 -18.00 9.73
CA GLN A 158 4.58 -17.36 8.54
C GLN A 158 5.80 -18.11 8.02
N PRO A 159 5.89 -18.41 6.72
CA PRO A 159 7.02 -19.09 6.15
C PRO A 159 8.32 -18.30 6.36
N PRO A 160 9.46 -18.98 6.61
CA PRO A 160 10.74 -18.30 6.62
C PRO A 160 11.11 -17.81 5.22
N GLU A 161 11.76 -16.65 5.16
CA GLU A 161 12.26 -16.04 3.92
C GLU A 161 13.75 -15.82 4.05
N PHE A 162 14.53 -16.71 3.43
CA PHE A 162 15.99 -16.66 3.41
C PHE A 162 16.47 -16.53 1.96
N TRP A 163 17.50 -15.74 1.73
CA TRP A 163 18.16 -15.59 0.42
C TRP A 163 17.20 -15.26 -0.72
N ASP A 164 16.22 -14.40 -0.46
CA ASP A 164 15.15 -14.02 -1.43
C ASP A 164 14.37 -15.20 -2.02
N GLN A 165 14.29 -16.31 -1.26
CA GLN A 165 13.43 -17.44 -1.62
C GLN A 165 12.10 -17.34 -0.90
N PHE A 166 11.03 -17.32 -1.68
CA PHE A 166 9.67 -17.10 -1.17
C PHE A 166 8.80 -18.33 -1.37
N ASN A 167 7.96 -18.62 -0.38
CA ASN A 167 6.92 -19.63 -0.53
C ASN A 167 5.69 -19.00 -1.21
N ALA A 168 5.57 -19.19 -2.52
CA ALA A 168 4.47 -18.71 -3.31
C ALA A 168 3.30 -19.71 -3.46
N SER A 169 3.24 -20.74 -2.61
CA SER A 169 2.19 -21.76 -2.65
C SER A 169 1.29 -21.60 -1.41
N PRO A 170 0.15 -20.87 -1.50
CA PRO A 170 -0.75 -20.74 -0.36
C PRO A 170 -1.42 -22.08 -0.04
N PRO A 171 -1.79 -22.33 1.22
CA PRO A 171 -2.65 -23.44 1.58
C PRO A 171 -4.00 -23.39 0.83
N PRO A 172 -4.68 -24.53 0.63
CA PRO A 172 -5.99 -24.56 -0.02
C PRO A 172 -6.97 -23.58 0.62
N GLY A 173 -7.61 -22.74 -0.21
CA GLY A 173 -8.58 -21.73 0.24
C GLY A 173 -7.96 -20.44 0.80
N ALA A 174 -6.63 -20.37 0.99
CA ALA A 174 -5.92 -19.17 1.38
C ALA A 174 -5.49 -18.36 0.15
N HIS A 175 -5.12 -17.09 0.35
CA HIS A 175 -4.49 -16.24 -0.64
C HIS A 175 -3.19 -15.66 -0.10
N LEU A 176 -2.32 -15.19 -0.99
CA LEU A 176 -1.08 -14.52 -0.60
C LEU A 176 -1.22 -13.00 -0.65
N ARG A 177 -0.65 -12.33 0.34
CA ARG A 177 -0.29 -10.91 0.26
C ARG A 177 1.16 -10.81 -0.15
N ILE A 178 1.44 -10.00 -1.15
CA ILE A 178 2.78 -9.80 -1.68
C ILE A 178 3.19 -8.35 -1.44
N HIS A 179 4.34 -8.14 -0.82
CA HIS A 179 4.81 -6.84 -0.37
C HIS A 179 6.18 -6.48 -0.98
N PRO A 180 6.25 -6.07 -2.26
CA PRO A 180 7.52 -5.85 -2.96
C PRO A 180 8.35 -4.70 -2.42
N ILE A 181 7.73 -3.74 -1.74
CA ILE A 181 8.42 -2.58 -1.13
C ILE A 181 8.52 -2.68 0.40
N LEU A 182 8.42 -3.89 0.96
CA LEU A 182 8.38 -4.11 2.41
C LEU A 182 9.64 -3.57 3.14
N HIS A 183 10.79 -3.58 2.46
CA HIS A 183 12.08 -3.12 2.99
C HIS A 183 12.40 -1.65 2.68
N TRP A 184 11.55 -0.97 1.92
CA TRP A 184 11.71 0.44 1.60
C TRP A 184 11.35 1.32 2.80
N THR A 185 12.02 2.47 2.91
CA THR A 185 11.65 3.53 3.84
C THR A 185 10.78 4.59 3.16
N GLU A 186 10.15 5.48 3.95
CA GLU A 186 9.43 6.63 3.39
C GLU A 186 10.36 7.52 2.56
N ALA A 187 11.61 7.69 3.01
CA ALA A 187 12.61 8.44 2.26
C ALA A 187 12.94 7.80 0.90
N ASP A 188 13.04 6.45 0.86
CA ASP A 188 13.27 5.72 -0.40
C ASP A 188 12.10 5.93 -1.38
N ILE A 189 10.86 5.88 -0.90
CA ILE A 189 9.67 6.14 -1.71
C ILE A 189 9.73 7.52 -2.35
N TRP A 190 10.07 8.56 -1.59
CA TRP A 190 10.15 9.92 -2.11
C TRP A 190 11.38 10.13 -3.02
N ALA A 191 12.53 9.57 -2.66
CA ALA A 191 13.73 9.63 -3.49
C ALA A 191 13.51 8.94 -4.85
N TYR A 192 12.88 7.77 -4.82
CA TYR A 192 12.52 7.03 -6.03
C TYR A 192 11.47 7.78 -6.85
N THR A 193 10.44 8.33 -6.22
CA THR A 193 9.41 9.16 -6.87
C THR A 193 10.05 10.35 -7.60
N LYS A 194 11.04 11.00 -6.97
CA LYS A 194 11.81 12.11 -7.58
C LYS A 194 12.65 11.62 -8.75
N ARG A 195 13.39 10.53 -8.57
CA ARG A 195 14.29 9.95 -9.59
C ARG A 195 13.53 9.56 -10.86
N GLU A 196 12.42 8.87 -10.70
CA GLU A 196 11.60 8.34 -11.78
C GLU A 196 10.55 9.35 -12.30
N ASN A 197 10.45 10.52 -11.68
CA ASN A 197 9.44 11.54 -11.99
C ASN A 197 8.02 11.00 -11.94
N ILE A 198 7.71 10.19 -10.92
CA ILE A 198 6.39 9.57 -10.74
C ILE A 198 5.38 10.65 -10.38
N PRO A 199 4.22 10.72 -11.06
CA PRO A 199 3.16 11.64 -10.71
C PRO A 199 2.66 11.43 -9.27
N ILE A 200 2.42 12.54 -8.58
CA ILE A 200 1.90 12.53 -7.20
C ILE A 200 0.62 13.34 -7.10
N ILE A 201 -0.18 13.04 -6.07
CA ILE A 201 -1.37 13.82 -5.74
C ILE A 201 -0.92 15.15 -5.14
N PRO A 202 -1.45 16.31 -5.60
CA PRO A 202 -1.01 17.63 -5.12
C PRO A 202 -1.11 17.84 -3.62
N LEU A 203 -1.98 17.11 -2.92
CA LEU A 203 -2.15 17.17 -1.46
C LEU A 203 -0.89 16.79 -0.67
N TYR A 204 0.08 16.12 -1.29
CA TYR A 204 1.38 15.83 -0.67
C TYR A 204 2.29 17.05 -0.58
N LEU A 205 2.05 18.08 -1.39
CA LEU A 205 2.81 19.32 -1.40
C LEU A 205 2.16 20.37 -0.51
N ALA A 206 2.97 21.19 0.13
CA ALA A 206 2.50 22.24 1.04
C ALA A 206 1.68 23.31 0.30
N LYS A 207 0.54 23.64 0.90
CA LYS A 207 -0.27 24.77 0.56
C LYS A 207 -0.72 25.46 1.85
N ASP A 208 -0.52 26.75 1.93
CA ASP A 208 -0.88 27.57 3.11
C ASP A 208 -0.27 27.03 4.42
N GLY A 209 1.02 26.61 4.37
CA GLY A 209 1.77 26.10 5.52
C GLY A 209 1.37 24.69 5.98
N LYS A 210 0.66 23.90 5.15
CA LYS A 210 0.20 22.56 5.49
C LYS A 210 0.28 21.63 4.29
N ARG A 211 0.58 20.34 4.54
CA ARG A 211 0.50 19.25 3.56
C ARG A 211 -0.01 17.96 4.18
N TYR A 212 -0.42 17.03 3.37
CA TYR A 212 -0.70 15.67 3.84
C TYR A 212 0.56 14.80 3.69
N ARG A 213 0.99 14.15 4.75
CA ARG A 213 2.12 13.20 4.72
C ARG A 213 1.67 11.80 4.29
N SER A 214 0.43 11.44 4.63
CA SER A 214 -0.22 10.19 4.26
C SER A 214 -1.65 10.47 3.85
N LEU A 215 -2.17 9.81 2.80
CA LEU A 215 -3.52 10.00 2.29
C LEU A 215 -4.41 8.79 2.58
N GLY A 216 -5.61 9.04 3.03
CA GLY A 216 -6.64 8.05 3.33
C GLY A 216 -8.04 8.59 3.01
N ASP A 217 -9.03 8.28 3.85
CA ASP A 217 -10.34 8.88 3.74
C ASP A 217 -10.29 10.31 4.31
N ALA A 218 -10.99 11.25 3.66
CA ALA A 218 -10.87 12.68 3.96
C ALA A 218 -11.33 13.04 5.38
N ASP A 219 -12.30 12.30 5.92
CA ASP A 219 -12.86 12.53 7.26
C ASP A 219 -11.96 12.06 8.43
N ILE A 220 -10.91 11.28 8.14
CA ILE A 220 -9.99 10.71 9.13
C ILE A 220 -8.51 10.96 8.81
N THR A 221 -8.22 11.87 7.89
CA THR A 221 -6.86 12.22 7.48
C THR A 221 -6.65 13.72 7.64
N PHE A 222 -5.65 14.11 8.42
CA PHE A 222 -5.38 15.48 8.76
C PHE A 222 -4.03 15.94 8.19
N PRO A 223 -3.91 17.21 7.78
CA PRO A 223 -2.66 17.74 7.30
C PRO A 223 -1.68 17.99 8.47
N VAL A 224 -0.40 17.95 8.16
CA VAL A 224 0.69 18.36 9.07
C VAL A 224 1.18 19.75 8.68
N THR A 225 1.74 20.50 9.64
CA THR A 225 2.40 21.77 9.36
C THR A 225 3.67 21.51 8.55
N SER A 226 3.81 22.18 7.42
CA SER A 226 4.96 22.03 6.52
C SER A 226 4.92 23.10 5.44
N ASP A 227 6.08 23.55 5.02
CA ASP A 227 6.26 24.45 3.89
C ASP A 227 6.85 23.74 2.64
N ALA A 228 7.01 22.42 2.70
CA ALA A 228 7.57 21.62 1.61
C ALA A 228 6.67 21.61 0.38
N SER A 229 7.04 22.42 -0.60
CA SER A 229 6.31 22.65 -1.86
C SER A 229 6.75 21.75 -3.01
N ASN A 230 7.81 20.97 -2.81
CA ASN A 230 8.35 20.02 -3.76
C ASN A 230 8.97 18.81 -3.07
N ILE A 231 9.27 17.74 -3.84
CA ILE A 231 9.78 16.48 -3.29
C ILE A 231 11.15 16.64 -2.62
N GLY A 232 12.00 17.57 -3.12
CA GLY A 232 13.30 17.82 -2.50
C GLY A 232 13.17 18.38 -1.08
N GLU A 233 12.23 19.27 -0.85
CA GLU A 233 11.91 19.82 0.47
C GLU A 233 11.26 18.77 1.39
N ILE A 234 10.41 17.89 0.84
CA ILE A 234 9.88 16.75 1.60
C ILE A 234 11.01 15.85 2.10
N LEU A 235 12.00 15.53 1.26
CA LEU A 235 13.15 14.72 1.66
C LEU A 235 13.95 15.38 2.77
N ALA A 236 14.21 16.70 2.67
CA ALA A 236 14.90 17.45 3.71
C ALA A 236 14.12 17.47 5.05
N GLU A 237 12.79 17.57 5.01
CA GLU A 237 11.97 17.43 6.22
C GLU A 237 12.09 16.03 6.84
N LEU A 238 12.12 14.97 6.02
CA LEU A 238 12.22 13.60 6.52
C LEU A 238 13.56 13.32 7.22
N GLU A 239 14.65 13.91 6.78
CA GLU A 239 15.95 13.81 7.44
C GLU A 239 15.93 14.46 8.84
N ALA A 240 15.15 15.53 9.02
CA ALA A 240 15.07 16.28 10.26
C ALA A 240 13.99 15.78 11.24
N THR A 241 12.97 15.06 10.75
CA THR A 241 11.81 14.70 11.57
C THR A 241 12.00 13.36 12.30
N LYS A 242 11.51 13.32 13.56
CA LYS A 242 11.36 12.09 14.34
C LYS A 242 9.88 11.66 14.47
N VAL A 243 8.98 12.40 13.85
CA VAL A 243 7.54 12.15 13.92
C VAL A 243 7.21 10.99 13.00
N PRO A 244 6.45 9.96 13.44
CA PRO A 244 6.01 8.87 12.59
C PRO A 244 5.19 9.36 11.38
N GLU A 245 5.25 8.64 10.26
CA GLU A 245 4.54 9.01 9.03
C GLU A 245 3.05 9.20 9.23
N ARG A 246 2.44 8.34 10.03
CA ARG A 246 0.98 8.28 10.22
C ARG A 246 0.46 9.16 11.36
N ALA A 247 1.31 9.97 12.00
CA ALA A 247 0.93 10.84 13.10
C ALA A 247 -0.25 11.81 12.81
N GLY A 248 -0.58 12.03 11.53
CA GLY A 248 -1.75 12.78 11.09
C GLY A 248 -3.02 11.95 10.87
N ARG A 249 -3.02 10.65 11.18
CA ARG A 249 -4.20 9.80 11.04
C ARG A 249 -4.89 9.56 12.38
N ALA A 250 -6.22 9.58 12.41
CA ALA A 250 -7.01 9.35 13.61
C ALA A 250 -6.73 7.99 14.27
N LEU A 251 -6.37 6.97 13.51
CA LEU A 251 -6.05 5.63 14.04
C LEU A 251 -4.80 5.59 14.92
N ASP A 252 -3.85 6.51 14.74
CA ASP A 252 -2.59 6.51 15.49
C ASP A 252 -2.76 7.02 16.95
N HIS A 253 -3.93 7.55 17.27
CA HIS A 253 -4.33 7.90 18.62
C HIS A 253 -5.11 6.78 19.33
N GLU A 254 -5.41 5.69 18.61
CA GLU A 254 -6.00 4.48 19.17
C GLU A 254 -4.88 3.53 19.62
N THR A 255 -5.08 2.80 20.71
CA THR A 255 -4.07 1.93 21.33
C THR A 255 -3.51 0.89 20.34
N GLU A 256 -2.22 0.52 20.50
CA GLU A 256 -1.53 -0.54 19.71
C GLU A 256 -2.36 -1.82 19.59
N ASP A 257 -3.14 -2.18 20.62
CA ASP A 257 -4.04 -3.34 20.61
C ASP A 257 -5.15 -3.26 19.56
N ALA A 258 -5.64 -2.08 19.20
CA ALA A 258 -6.70 -1.93 18.20
C ALA A 258 -6.18 -2.26 16.80
N PHE A 259 -4.95 -1.88 16.47
CA PHE A 259 -4.29 -2.19 15.22
C PHE A 259 -3.98 -3.68 15.07
N GLU A 260 -3.46 -4.31 16.13
CA GLU A 260 -3.15 -5.74 16.11
C GLU A 260 -4.43 -6.57 15.88
N ARG A 261 -5.54 -6.23 16.53
CA ARG A 261 -6.84 -6.88 16.30
C ARG A 261 -7.35 -6.71 14.87
N LEU A 262 -7.21 -5.52 14.30
CA LEU A 262 -7.60 -5.25 12.92
C LEU A 262 -6.75 -6.05 11.92
N ARG A 263 -5.44 -6.22 12.18
CA ARG A 263 -4.56 -7.04 11.34
C ARG A 263 -4.92 -8.52 11.42
N VAL A 264 -5.15 -9.05 12.63
CA VAL A 264 -5.59 -10.43 12.82
C VAL A 264 -6.91 -10.68 12.08
N ALA A 265 -7.80 -9.68 12.02
CA ALA A 265 -9.05 -9.73 11.26
C ALA A 265 -8.87 -9.53 9.74
N GLY A 266 -7.64 -9.39 9.24
CA GLY A 266 -7.34 -9.26 7.82
C GLY A 266 -7.25 -7.82 7.28
N TYR A 267 -7.14 -6.81 8.17
CA TYR A 267 -6.87 -5.44 7.76
C TYR A 267 -5.44 -5.29 7.20
N LEU A 268 -5.32 -4.44 6.17
CA LEU A 268 -4.06 -4.11 5.49
C LEU A 268 -3.21 -3.14 6.29
#